data_6b0eb89d1118ce778aaa7b125d007c61
#
_entry.id   6b0eb89d1118ce778aaa7b125d007c61
#
_cell.length_a   1.000
_cell.length_b   1.000
_cell.length_c   1.000
_cell.angle_alpha   90.00
_cell.angle_beta   90.00
_cell.angle_gamma   90.00
#
_symmetry.space_group_name_H-M   'P 1'
#
loop_
_entity.id
_entity.type
_entity.pdbx_description
1 polymer ?
#
loop_
_entity_poly.entity_id
_entity_poly.type
_entity_poly.pdbx_seq_one_letter_code
_entity_poly.pdbx_strand_id
1 'polypeptide(L)'
;MDPRKVVIIGGGPGGYVAAIRSAQLGAKVTLIEKDKIGGTCLNRGCIPTKALLHDVKMLRSLRNSIVFQSLLNESFNPLESMMNREKKVVQDLVKGVEILLESHRITVKQALADLLGPNQVVLLYNDEKKETIEADAIILAPGSKSKTLSHITPDGEKVITSDEAFEIRKVPREMVIVGGGYIGVEFATIFNTLGSKVTIVEILDNILPGLEDELVRNLRRFLERDGVKILTKSRVEDLRPLGEGLSLSVSTPQGVQKIEVEKLLSAVGRSPKLDLDFQKAGVEISSAGIRVNRRMETTKPNIYGVGDAIGGTLLAHVAMEEGVVAAENAMGVNREIEDRLIPLCIFTYPEIASIGLTEKEARGKGAVKIGRFPFRSNPTAMISGEIDGLIKVVVDREDDKILGVHIIGREATTLISIASSLMERGVNAKEFSRFIQAHPTTSEALKEAFLDVEGLGIHLPKPLRTKA
;
A
#
# COMPACT_ATOMS: atom_id res chain seq x y z
N MET A 1 -9.71 -7.38 40.76
CA MET A 1 -8.42 -6.80 40.31
C MET A 1 -8.73 -5.59 39.48
N ASP A 2 -7.99 -4.51 39.65
CA ASP A 2 -8.13 -3.36 38.77
C ASP A 2 -7.79 -3.74 37.34
N PRO A 3 -8.47 -3.17 36.33
CA PRO A 3 -8.18 -3.47 34.92
C PRO A 3 -6.78 -3.01 34.55
N ARG A 4 -6.07 -3.85 33.77
CA ARG A 4 -4.72 -3.54 33.28
C ARG A 4 -4.72 -2.25 32.47
N LYS A 5 -3.80 -1.33 32.75
CA LYS A 5 -3.66 -0.05 32.07
C LYS A 5 -2.77 -0.22 30.84
N VAL A 6 -3.33 -0.03 29.64
CA VAL A 6 -2.58 -0.09 28.37
C VAL A 6 -2.52 1.31 27.77
N VAL A 7 -1.31 1.80 27.52
CA VAL A 7 -1.07 3.07 26.83
C VAL A 7 -0.54 2.80 25.45
N ILE A 8 -1.15 3.46 24.44
CA ILE A 8 -0.80 3.30 23.03
C ILE A 8 -0.36 4.65 22.48
N ILE A 9 0.83 4.69 21.86
CA ILE A 9 1.40 5.90 21.26
C ILE A 9 1.27 5.83 19.75
N GLY A 10 0.38 6.63 19.17
CA GLY A 10 0.05 6.71 17.76
C GLY A 10 -1.30 6.08 17.43
N GLY A 11 -2.19 6.85 16.77
CA GLY A 11 -3.56 6.50 16.41
C GLY A 11 -3.72 5.99 14.98
N GLY A 12 -2.63 5.55 14.31
CA GLY A 12 -2.68 4.92 13.00
C GLY A 12 -3.29 3.52 13.02
N PRO A 13 -3.32 2.79 11.87
CA PRO A 13 -3.96 1.47 11.76
C PRO A 13 -3.51 0.47 12.84
N GLY A 14 -2.22 0.34 13.09
CA GLY A 14 -1.73 -0.53 14.16
C GLY A 14 -2.19 -0.09 15.54
N GLY A 15 -2.15 1.22 15.82
CA GLY A 15 -2.46 1.76 17.14
C GLY A 15 -3.95 1.73 17.48
N TYR A 16 -4.86 2.23 16.61
CA TYR A 16 -6.28 2.20 16.94
C TYR A 16 -6.85 0.77 17.01
N VAL A 17 -6.33 -0.15 16.18
CA VAL A 17 -6.72 -1.57 16.24
C VAL A 17 -6.22 -2.20 17.55
N ALA A 18 -4.97 -1.94 17.94
CA ALA A 18 -4.44 -2.39 19.23
C ALA A 18 -5.26 -1.83 20.40
N ALA A 19 -5.71 -0.57 20.33
CA ALA A 19 -6.54 0.06 21.36
C ALA A 19 -7.88 -0.65 21.52
N ILE A 20 -8.59 -0.88 20.42
CA ILE A 20 -9.87 -1.59 20.42
C ILE A 20 -9.68 -3.02 20.93
N ARG A 21 -8.67 -3.74 20.45
CA ARG A 21 -8.43 -5.12 20.88
C ARG A 21 -8.08 -5.22 22.37
N SER A 22 -7.24 -4.32 22.89
CA SER A 22 -6.93 -4.25 24.32
C SER A 22 -8.18 -3.99 25.17
N ALA A 23 -9.05 -3.07 24.74
CA ALA A 23 -10.30 -2.78 25.43
C ALA A 23 -11.27 -3.97 25.41
N GLN A 24 -11.38 -4.70 24.27
CA GLN A 24 -12.17 -5.94 24.17
C GLN A 24 -11.69 -7.02 25.15
N LEU A 25 -10.40 -7.03 25.50
CA LEU A 25 -9.80 -7.94 26.47
C LEU A 25 -9.88 -7.42 27.92
N GLY A 26 -10.58 -6.30 28.15
CA GLY A 26 -10.84 -5.75 29.48
C GLY A 26 -9.80 -4.77 29.99
N ALA A 27 -8.89 -4.27 29.15
CA ALA A 27 -7.95 -3.23 29.56
C ALA A 27 -8.61 -1.85 29.75
N LYS A 28 -8.04 -1.04 30.63
CA LYS A 28 -8.26 0.41 30.64
C LYS A 28 -7.27 1.06 29.67
N VAL A 29 -7.77 1.51 28.52
CA VAL A 29 -6.94 1.97 27.41
C VAL A 29 -6.87 3.48 27.32
N THR A 30 -5.64 4.00 27.13
CA THR A 30 -5.38 5.37 26.72
C THR A 30 -4.62 5.37 25.39
N LEU A 31 -5.23 5.95 24.35
CA LEU A 31 -4.63 6.15 23.03
C LEU A 31 -4.17 7.60 22.91
N ILE A 32 -2.92 7.81 22.55
CA ILE A 32 -2.31 9.14 22.41
C ILE A 32 -2.00 9.36 20.93
N GLU A 33 -2.58 10.39 20.34
CA GLU A 33 -2.32 10.80 18.97
C GLU A 33 -1.99 12.30 18.91
N LYS A 34 -0.92 12.65 18.22
CA LYS A 34 -0.47 14.04 18.13
C LYS A 34 -1.18 14.86 17.04
N ASP A 35 -1.76 14.19 16.06
CA ASP A 35 -2.40 14.82 14.90
C ASP A 35 -3.86 14.30 14.82
N LYS A 36 -4.19 13.51 13.82
CA LYS A 36 -5.54 13.00 13.57
C LYS A 36 -5.59 11.49 13.75
N ILE A 37 -6.66 11.01 14.37
CA ILE A 37 -6.98 9.58 14.45
C ILE A 37 -7.01 8.98 13.04
N GLY A 38 -6.54 7.72 12.91
CA GLY A 38 -6.37 7.04 11.64
C GLY A 38 -4.98 7.18 11.04
N GLY A 39 -4.16 8.13 11.55
CA GLY A 39 -2.75 8.32 11.16
C GLY A 39 -2.57 8.59 9.66
N THR A 40 -1.41 8.22 9.13
CA THR A 40 -1.07 8.43 7.71
C THR A 40 -2.06 7.73 6.78
N CYS A 41 -2.44 6.49 7.06
CA CYS A 41 -3.27 5.69 6.16
C CYS A 41 -4.63 6.34 5.88
N LEU A 42 -5.37 6.77 6.91
CA LEU A 42 -6.68 7.38 6.74
C LEU A 42 -6.60 8.82 6.21
N ASN A 43 -5.62 9.60 6.68
CA ASN A 43 -5.64 11.06 6.48
C ASN A 43 -4.83 11.53 5.27
N ARG A 44 -3.73 10.82 4.89
CA ARG A 44 -2.80 11.28 3.83
C ARG A 44 -2.06 10.14 3.13
N GLY A 45 -2.68 8.95 3.08
CA GLY A 45 -2.06 7.76 2.49
C GLY A 45 -3.05 6.88 1.73
N CYS A 46 -3.36 5.72 2.29
CA CYS A 46 -4.16 4.69 1.61
C CYS A 46 -5.52 5.22 1.17
N ILE A 47 -6.30 5.76 2.11
CA ILE A 47 -7.70 6.14 1.85
C ILE A 47 -7.82 7.29 0.85
N PRO A 48 -7.16 8.44 1.04
CA PRO A 48 -7.25 9.53 0.07
C PRO A 48 -6.75 9.13 -1.31
N THR A 49 -5.65 8.38 -1.40
CA THR A 49 -5.15 7.89 -2.70
C THR A 49 -6.18 6.98 -3.39
N LYS A 50 -6.78 6.03 -2.66
CA LYS A 50 -7.76 5.09 -3.23
C LYS A 50 -9.08 5.76 -3.58
N ALA A 51 -9.48 6.82 -2.85
CA ALA A 51 -10.62 7.65 -3.24
C ALA A 51 -10.38 8.33 -4.59
N LEU A 52 -9.19 8.93 -4.80
CA LEU A 52 -8.84 9.54 -6.09
C LEU A 52 -8.72 8.50 -7.22
N LEU A 53 -8.11 7.34 -6.95
CA LEU A 53 -7.97 6.26 -7.94
C LEU A 53 -9.31 5.66 -8.35
N HIS A 54 -10.28 5.60 -7.42
CA HIS A 54 -11.66 5.23 -7.76
C HIS A 54 -12.26 6.19 -8.78
N ASP A 55 -12.14 7.50 -8.55
CA ASP A 55 -12.67 8.51 -9.47
C ASP A 55 -11.91 8.49 -10.82
N VAL A 56 -10.61 8.26 -10.81
CA VAL A 56 -9.78 8.03 -12.00
C VAL A 56 -10.29 6.83 -12.80
N LYS A 57 -10.60 5.72 -12.14
CA LYS A 57 -11.16 4.53 -12.80
C LYS A 57 -12.50 4.85 -13.46
N MET A 58 -13.38 5.56 -12.77
CA MET A 58 -14.67 6.01 -13.32
C MET A 58 -14.47 6.93 -14.53
N LEU A 59 -13.57 7.91 -14.43
CA LEU A 59 -13.27 8.84 -15.54
C LEU A 59 -12.74 8.10 -16.77
N ARG A 60 -11.86 7.11 -16.59
CA ARG A 60 -11.37 6.26 -17.69
C ARG A 60 -12.48 5.43 -18.32
N SER A 61 -13.35 4.85 -17.50
CA SER A 61 -14.51 4.10 -18.00
C SER A 61 -15.45 4.97 -18.84
N LEU A 62 -15.71 6.21 -18.40
CA LEU A 62 -16.51 7.18 -19.16
C LEU A 62 -15.85 7.58 -20.49
N ARG A 63 -14.54 7.84 -20.49
CA ARG A 63 -13.78 8.17 -21.71
C ARG A 63 -13.76 7.04 -22.73
N ASN A 64 -13.74 5.79 -22.27
CA ASN A 64 -13.75 4.61 -23.13
C ASN A 64 -15.15 4.17 -23.55
N SER A 65 -16.20 4.76 -22.98
CA SER A 65 -17.57 4.41 -23.29
C SER A 65 -18.05 5.12 -24.57
N ILE A 66 -18.46 4.34 -25.56
CA ILE A 66 -19.08 4.87 -26.81
C ILE A 66 -20.32 5.72 -26.50
N VAL A 67 -21.07 5.37 -25.44
CA VAL A 67 -22.31 6.04 -25.05
C VAL A 67 -22.05 7.38 -24.37
N PHE A 68 -21.04 7.46 -23.48
CA PHE A 68 -20.83 8.61 -22.61
C PHE A 68 -19.65 9.51 -23.03
N GLN A 69 -18.84 9.08 -23.98
CA GLN A 69 -17.67 9.86 -24.43
C GLN A 69 -18.04 11.27 -24.91
N SER A 70 -19.19 11.42 -25.57
CA SER A 70 -19.68 12.71 -26.06
C SER A 70 -20.11 13.69 -24.96
N LEU A 71 -20.31 13.22 -23.72
CA LEU A 71 -20.65 14.08 -22.58
C LEU A 71 -19.43 14.73 -21.94
N LEU A 72 -18.23 14.22 -22.24
CA LEU A 72 -16.97 14.77 -21.73
C LEU A 72 -16.44 15.79 -22.74
N ASN A 73 -16.48 17.06 -22.40
CA ASN A 73 -15.88 18.14 -23.18
C ASN A 73 -14.40 18.35 -22.77
N GLU A 74 -13.61 19.02 -23.61
CA GLU A 74 -12.19 19.29 -23.37
C GLU A 74 -11.93 20.13 -22.11
N SER A 75 -12.90 20.93 -21.66
CA SER A 75 -12.80 21.77 -20.46
C SER A 75 -13.18 21.05 -19.17
N PHE A 76 -13.60 19.77 -19.22
CA PHE A 76 -13.99 19.02 -18.05
C PHE A 76 -12.76 18.71 -17.16
N ASN A 77 -12.68 19.41 -16.04
CA ASN A 77 -11.65 19.20 -15.02
C ASN A 77 -12.31 18.75 -13.70
N PRO A 78 -12.31 17.47 -13.38
CA PRO A 78 -12.97 16.96 -12.19
C PRO A 78 -12.15 17.12 -10.90
N LEU A 79 -10.93 17.64 -10.94
CA LEU A 79 -9.99 17.62 -9.80
C LEU A 79 -10.61 18.19 -8.52
N GLU A 80 -11.27 19.35 -8.59
CA GLU A 80 -11.87 19.98 -7.41
C GLU A 80 -12.96 19.09 -6.79
N SER A 81 -13.84 18.53 -7.61
CA SER A 81 -14.88 17.61 -7.17
C SER A 81 -14.31 16.33 -6.57
N MET A 82 -13.24 15.78 -7.18
CA MET A 82 -12.54 14.59 -6.68
C MET A 82 -11.89 14.87 -5.32
N MET A 83 -11.20 16.01 -5.17
CA MET A 83 -10.57 16.41 -3.90
C MET A 83 -11.61 16.68 -2.80
N ASN A 84 -12.75 17.28 -3.14
CA ASN A 84 -13.83 17.50 -2.18
C ASN A 84 -14.45 16.17 -1.72
N ARG A 85 -14.68 15.24 -2.65
CA ARG A 85 -15.17 13.90 -2.33
C ARG A 85 -14.15 13.12 -1.48
N GLU A 86 -12.89 13.16 -1.84
CA GLU A 86 -11.79 12.54 -1.09
C GLU A 86 -11.79 13.03 0.37
N LYS A 87 -11.82 14.35 0.60
CA LYS A 87 -11.87 14.95 1.94
C LYS A 87 -13.07 14.47 2.75
N LYS A 88 -14.25 14.39 2.10
CA LYS A 88 -15.45 13.88 2.74
C LYS A 88 -15.30 12.42 3.17
N VAL A 89 -14.78 11.56 2.29
CA VAL A 89 -14.53 10.15 2.59
C VAL A 89 -13.58 9.99 3.77
N VAL A 90 -12.48 10.76 3.79
CA VAL A 90 -11.53 10.77 4.90
C VAL A 90 -12.19 11.20 6.21
N GLN A 91 -12.94 12.30 6.19
CA GLN A 91 -13.65 12.81 7.38
C GLN A 91 -14.66 11.80 7.93
N ASP A 92 -15.46 11.19 7.06
CA ASP A 92 -16.47 10.20 7.45
C ASP A 92 -15.82 8.96 8.08
N LEU A 93 -14.68 8.49 7.53
CA LEU A 93 -13.96 7.34 8.07
C LEU A 93 -13.23 7.67 9.39
N VAL A 94 -12.61 8.84 9.52
CA VAL A 94 -11.98 9.28 10.77
C VAL A 94 -13.03 9.34 11.87
N LYS A 95 -14.18 9.98 11.60
CA LYS A 95 -15.31 10.02 12.53
C LYS A 95 -15.82 8.62 12.91
N GLY A 96 -15.85 7.70 11.94
CA GLY A 96 -16.19 6.30 12.22
C GLY A 96 -15.24 5.64 13.21
N VAL A 97 -13.92 5.86 13.06
CA VAL A 97 -12.94 5.34 14.02
C VAL A 97 -13.08 6.00 15.40
N GLU A 98 -13.33 7.31 15.47
CA GLU A 98 -13.58 8.02 16.73
C GLU A 98 -14.79 7.43 17.48
N ILE A 99 -15.91 7.17 16.79
CA ILE A 99 -17.10 6.52 17.36
C ILE A 99 -16.76 5.10 17.86
N LEU A 100 -15.95 4.35 17.12
CA LEU A 100 -15.51 3.01 17.58
C LEU A 100 -14.68 3.10 18.86
N LEU A 101 -13.74 4.04 18.95
CA LEU A 101 -12.92 4.25 20.14
C LEU A 101 -13.78 4.64 21.34
N GLU A 102 -14.73 5.55 21.17
CA GLU A 102 -15.69 5.97 22.20
C GLU A 102 -16.56 4.81 22.67
N SER A 103 -17.11 4.02 21.74
CA SER A 103 -17.96 2.85 22.05
C SER A 103 -17.25 1.78 22.90
N HIS A 104 -15.92 1.68 22.75
CA HIS A 104 -15.06 0.81 23.57
C HIS A 104 -14.52 1.50 24.82
N ARG A 105 -14.99 2.71 25.16
CA ARG A 105 -14.58 3.51 26.32
C ARG A 105 -13.07 3.78 26.38
N ILE A 106 -12.44 3.93 25.20
CA ILE A 106 -11.03 4.25 25.07
C ILE A 106 -10.83 5.74 25.30
N THR A 107 -9.92 6.10 26.21
CA THR A 107 -9.56 7.50 26.44
C THR A 107 -8.60 7.96 25.34
N VAL A 108 -9.02 8.87 24.48
CA VAL A 108 -8.16 9.47 23.46
C VAL A 108 -7.57 10.78 23.99
N LYS A 109 -6.24 10.92 23.90
CA LYS A 109 -5.50 12.13 24.28
C LYS A 109 -4.82 12.70 23.02
N GLN A 110 -5.16 13.96 22.69
CA GLN A 110 -4.48 14.67 21.60
C GLN A 110 -3.26 15.38 22.16
N ALA A 111 -2.09 14.76 22.06
CA ALA A 111 -0.83 15.26 22.58
C ALA A 111 0.36 14.59 21.89
N LEU A 112 1.51 15.24 21.95
CA LEU A 112 2.77 14.55 21.74
C LEU A 112 3.04 13.64 22.94
N ALA A 113 3.56 12.45 22.70
CA ALA A 113 3.96 11.53 23.75
C ALA A 113 5.46 11.27 23.68
N ASP A 114 6.07 11.03 24.84
CA ASP A 114 7.44 10.52 24.93
C ASP A 114 7.58 9.55 26.10
N LEU A 115 8.62 8.73 26.07
CA LEU A 115 8.90 7.73 27.09
C LEU A 115 9.73 8.35 28.23
N LEU A 116 9.27 8.20 29.47
CA LEU A 116 10.05 8.56 30.66
C LEU A 116 10.72 7.36 31.33
N GLY A 117 10.21 6.17 31.04
CA GLY A 117 10.68 4.92 31.60
C GLY A 117 9.92 3.73 31.03
N PRO A 118 10.14 2.52 31.56
CA PRO A 118 9.53 1.30 31.01
C PRO A 118 8.02 1.20 31.27
N ASN A 119 7.47 2.00 32.16
CA ASN A 119 6.05 2.03 32.54
C ASN A 119 5.47 3.44 32.64
N GLN A 120 6.15 4.46 32.14
CA GLN A 120 5.74 5.85 32.22
C GLN A 120 5.84 6.55 30.87
N VAL A 121 4.78 7.26 30.51
CA VAL A 121 4.67 8.08 29.31
C VAL A 121 4.37 9.52 29.72
N VAL A 122 5.12 10.48 29.18
CA VAL A 122 4.81 11.89 29.30
C VAL A 122 4.05 12.38 28.08
N LEU A 123 2.99 13.13 28.31
CA LEU A 123 2.22 13.83 27.29
C LEU A 123 2.62 15.29 27.29
N LEU A 124 2.84 15.84 26.12
CA LEU A 124 3.17 17.24 25.88
C LEU A 124 2.02 17.84 25.04
N TYR A 125 1.24 18.72 25.68
CA TYR A 125 0.13 19.40 25.02
C TYR A 125 0.59 20.70 24.36
N ASN A 126 -0.19 21.22 23.41
CA ASN A 126 0.11 22.43 22.67
C ASN A 126 0.19 23.70 23.57
N ASP A 127 -0.43 23.68 24.73
CA ASP A 127 -0.40 24.75 25.77
C ASP A 127 0.78 24.62 26.74
N GLU A 128 1.80 23.84 26.37
CA GLU A 128 3.00 23.51 27.17
C GLU A 128 2.72 22.70 28.46
N LYS A 129 1.48 22.33 28.69
CA LYS A 129 1.11 21.47 29.81
C LYS A 129 1.73 20.09 29.64
N LYS A 130 2.20 19.50 30.74
CA LYS A 130 2.73 18.16 30.82
C LYS A 130 1.85 17.30 31.73
N GLU A 131 1.61 16.07 31.29
CA GLU A 131 0.90 15.06 32.07
C GLU A 131 1.71 13.77 32.00
N THR A 132 1.92 13.09 33.13
CA THR A 132 2.56 11.76 33.15
C THR A 132 1.50 10.71 33.41
N ILE A 133 1.53 9.66 32.59
CA ILE A 133 0.63 8.50 32.68
C ILE A 133 1.45 7.27 33.02
N GLU A 134 1.00 6.51 34.00
CA GLU A 134 1.53 5.17 34.29
C GLU A 134 0.80 4.11 33.48
N ALA A 135 1.53 3.14 33.00
CA ALA A 135 1.04 2.02 32.19
C ALA A 135 1.58 0.67 32.70
N ASP A 136 0.72 -0.34 32.68
CA ASP A 136 1.15 -1.73 32.90
C ASP A 136 1.72 -2.34 31.60
N ALA A 137 1.30 -1.80 30.43
CA ALA A 137 1.88 -2.10 29.13
C ALA A 137 1.82 -0.87 28.20
N ILE A 138 2.83 -0.75 27.34
CA ILE A 138 2.93 0.32 26.33
C ILE A 138 3.01 -0.30 24.94
N ILE A 139 2.19 0.19 23.99
CA ILE A 139 2.27 -0.21 22.58
C ILE A 139 2.72 1.00 21.74
N LEU A 140 3.86 0.86 21.08
CA LEU A 140 4.50 1.89 20.28
C LEU A 140 4.07 1.76 18.82
N ALA A 141 3.27 2.71 18.33
CA ALA A 141 2.75 2.76 16.96
C ALA A 141 2.99 4.13 16.29
N PRO A 142 4.19 4.77 16.41
CA PRO A 142 4.40 6.15 15.91
C PRO A 142 4.42 6.23 14.39
N GLY A 143 4.45 5.09 13.68
CA GLY A 143 4.36 5.00 12.22
C GLY A 143 5.64 5.39 11.49
N SER A 144 5.48 5.96 10.30
CA SER A 144 6.57 6.36 9.39
C SER A 144 6.41 7.78 8.87
N LYS A 145 7.48 8.29 8.26
CA LYS A 145 7.51 9.56 7.51
C LYS A 145 8.04 9.34 6.10
N SER A 146 7.67 10.20 5.17
CA SER A 146 8.23 10.19 3.80
C SER A 146 9.75 10.36 3.87
N LYS A 147 10.49 9.54 3.11
CA LYS A 147 11.93 9.70 2.95
C LYS A 147 12.21 10.93 2.10
N THR A 148 13.26 11.66 2.46
CA THR A 148 13.78 12.79 1.68
C THR A 148 15.16 12.43 1.15
N LEU A 149 15.50 12.96 -0.03
CA LEU A 149 16.85 12.91 -0.58
C LEU A 149 17.52 14.25 -0.26
N SER A 150 18.81 14.24 0.07
CA SER A 150 19.54 15.44 0.50
C SER A 150 19.54 16.57 -0.55
N HIS A 151 19.43 16.22 -1.83
CA HIS A 151 19.40 17.15 -2.97
C HIS A 151 17.98 17.40 -3.51
N ILE A 152 16.94 16.80 -2.92
CA ILE A 152 15.52 17.02 -3.25
C ILE A 152 14.79 17.28 -1.94
N THR A 153 14.79 18.55 -1.51
CA THR A 153 14.12 18.95 -0.27
C THR A 153 12.70 19.39 -0.60
N PRO A 154 11.68 18.74 -0.05
CA PRO A 154 10.30 19.18 -0.19
C PRO A 154 10.11 20.60 0.37
N ASP A 155 9.48 21.47 -0.41
CA ASP A 155 9.08 22.82 -0.02
C ASP A 155 7.56 22.92 0.26
N GLY A 156 6.82 21.84 0.01
CA GLY A 156 5.38 21.76 0.17
C GLY A 156 4.58 22.39 -0.98
N GLU A 157 5.26 23.01 -1.95
CA GLU A 157 4.61 23.71 -3.07
C GLU A 157 5.03 23.13 -4.43
N LYS A 158 6.29 23.30 -4.83
CA LYS A 158 6.83 22.82 -6.11
C LYS A 158 7.43 21.43 -5.98
N VAL A 159 8.13 21.20 -4.89
CA VAL A 159 8.68 19.89 -4.50
C VAL A 159 7.85 19.34 -3.36
N ILE A 160 7.06 18.32 -3.64
CA ILE A 160 6.10 17.75 -2.70
C ILE A 160 6.40 16.27 -2.40
N THR A 161 5.90 15.78 -1.30
CA THR A 161 5.79 14.34 -1.02
C THR A 161 4.34 13.86 -1.26
N SER A 162 4.08 12.59 -0.97
CA SER A 162 2.71 12.06 -1.02
C SER A 162 1.76 12.78 -0.04
N ASP A 163 2.29 13.37 1.03
CA ASP A 163 1.47 14.02 2.05
C ASP A 163 0.83 15.32 1.52
N GLU A 164 1.59 16.12 0.74
CA GLU A 164 1.13 17.39 0.14
C GLU A 164 0.39 17.19 -1.19
N ALA A 165 0.48 16.00 -1.81
CA ALA A 165 -0.18 15.72 -3.09
C ALA A 165 -1.71 15.88 -3.03
N PHE A 166 -2.32 15.72 -1.86
CA PHE A 166 -3.76 15.92 -1.62
C PHE A 166 -4.15 17.39 -1.45
N GLU A 167 -3.19 18.30 -1.43
CA GLU A 167 -3.44 19.75 -1.38
C GLU A 167 -3.34 20.44 -2.75
N ILE A 168 -3.05 19.68 -3.81
CA ILE A 168 -3.00 20.20 -5.18
C ILE A 168 -4.39 20.69 -5.59
N ARG A 169 -4.49 21.95 -6.05
CA ARG A 169 -5.76 22.58 -6.50
C ARG A 169 -5.88 22.71 -8.00
N LYS A 170 -4.77 22.61 -8.71
CA LYS A 170 -4.71 22.68 -10.17
C LYS A 170 -3.88 21.53 -10.70
N VAL A 171 -4.38 20.82 -11.70
CA VAL A 171 -3.62 19.76 -12.36
C VAL A 171 -2.36 20.38 -12.97
N PRO A 172 -1.13 19.96 -12.56
CA PRO A 172 0.09 20.46 -13.16
C PRO A 172 0.17 19.96 -14.61
N ARG A 173 0.59 20.83 -15.54
CA ARG A 173 0.77 20.43 -16.95
C ARG A 173 1.85 19.37 -17.10
N GLU A 174 2.92 19.52 -16.34
CA GLU A 174 4.07 18.61 -16.36
C GLU A 174 4.51 18.28 -14.94
N MET A 175 4.70 16.99 -14.67
CA MET A 175 5.10 16.50 -13.35
C MET A 175 6.20 15.44 -13.48
N VAL A 176 7.24 15.55 -12.66
CA VAL A 176 8.20 14.48 -12.43
C VAL A 176 7.84 13.77 -11.11
N ILE A 177 7.84 12.45 -11.13
CA ILE A 177 7.70 11.59 -9.95
C ILE A 177 9.03 10.87 -9.76
N VAL A 178 9.70 11.11 -8.64
CA VAL A 178 10.94 10.43 -8.27
C VAL A 178 10.62 9.23 -7.41
N GLY A 179 10.89 8.04 -7.95
CA GLY A 179 10.56 6.75 -7.37
C GLY A 179 9.40 6.05 -8.10
N GLY A 180 9.67 4.86 -8.62
CA GLY A 180 8.73 3.99 -9.34
C GLY A 180 8.10 2.91 -8.46
N GLY A 181 8.07 3.08 -7.13
CA GLY A 181 7.35 2.21 -6.19
C GLY A 181 5.84 2.38 -6.28
N TYR A 182 5.07 1.65 -5.44
CA TYR A 182 3.59 1.67 -5.47
C TYR A 182 3.01 3.09 -5.32
N ILE A 183 3.57 3.94 -4.46
CA ILE A 183 3.14 5.35 -4.33
C ILE A 183 3.34 6.10 -5.66
N GLY A 184 4.53 5.98 -6.25
CA GLY A 184 4.86 6.70 -7.49
C GLY A 184 3.98 6.31 -8.67
N VAL A 185 3.73 5.01 -8.89
CA VAL A 185 2.89 4.53 -10.00
C VAL A 185 1.40 4.85 -9.80
N GLU A 186 0.91 4.86 -8.54
CA GLU A 186 -0.46 5.26 -8.22
C GLU A 186 -0.67 6.75 -8.52
N PHE A 187 0.23 7.63 -8.07
CA PHE A 187 0.15 9.06 -8.40
C PHE A 187 0.38 9.34 -9.89
N ALA A 188 1.26 8.59 -10.55
CA ALA A 188 1.41 8.67 -12.01
C ALA A 188 0.09 8.35 -12.72
N THR A 189 -0.62 7.31 -12.27
CA THR A 189 -1.94 6.95 -12.80
C THR A 189 -2.96 8.07 -12.60
N ILE A 190 -2.99 8.69 -11.40
CA ILE A 190 -3.91 9.78 -11.07
C ILE A 190 -3.64 10.99 -11.98
N PHE A 191 -2.44 11.54 -11.92
CA PHE A 191 -2.15 12.81 -12.61
C PHE A 191 -2.12 12.66 -14.13
N ASN A 192 -1.64 11.53 -14.65
CA ASN A 192 -1.70 11.26 -16.09
C ASN A 192 -3.15 11.18 -16.60
N THR A 193 -4.04 10.51 -15.84
CA THR A 193 -5.47 10.46 -16.21
C THR A 193 -6.13 11.84 -16.16
N LEU A 194 -5.69 12.71 -15.27
CA LEU A 194 -6.16 14.10 -15.17
C LEU A 194 -5.57 15.01 -16.25
N GLY A 195 -4.61 14.53 -17.05
CA GLY A 195 -4.05 15.26 -18.19
C GLY A 195 -2.64 15.83 -17.98
N SER A 196 -1.98 15.51 -16.86
CA SER A 196 -0.56 15.87 -16.68
C SER A 196 0.33 15.03 -17.59
N LYS A 197 1.36 15.62 -18.16
CA LYS A 197 2.49 14.87 -18.73
C LYS A 197 3.38 14.39 -17.60
N VAL A 198 3.32 13.10 -17.30
CA VAL A 198 4.04 12.49 -16.17
C VAL A 198 5.32 11.81 -16.62
N THR A 199 6.42 12.10 -15.92
CA THR A 199 7.69 11.36 -16.06
C THR A 199 8.05 10.72 -14.73
N ILE A 200 8.17 9.38 -14.69
CA ILE A 200 8.71 8.65 -13.54
C ILE A 200 10.22 8.52 -13.71
N VAL A 201 10.98 8.88 -12.68
CA VAL A 201 12.44 8.69 -12.59
C VAL A 201 12.71 7.65 -11.51
N GLU A 202 13.21 6.47 -11.92
CA GLU A 202 13.48 5.34 -11.05
C GLU A 202 14.96 4.94 -11.14
N ILE A 203 15.62 4.81 -10.00
CA ILE A 203 17.04 4.45 -9.92
C ILE A 203 17.31 2.97 -10.24
N LEU A 204 16.35 2.12 -9.97
CA LEU A 204 16.42 0.69 -10.21
C LEU A 204 16.16 0.34 -11.68
N ASP A 205 16.37 -0.92 -12.00
CA ASP A 205 16.21 -1.46 -13.36
C ASP A 205 14.77 -1.41 -13.86
N ASN A 206 13.79 -1.39 -12.93
CA ASN A 206 12.38 -1.40 -13.26
C ASN A 206 11.54 -0.70 -12.17
N ILE A 207 10.32 -0.31 -12.51
CA ILE A 207 9.31 0.11 -11.54
C ILE A 207 8.87 -1.11 -10.71
N LEU A 208 8.27 -0.87 -9.53
CA LEU A 208 7.72 -1.90 -8.64
C LEU A 208 8.70 -3.05 -8.36
N PRO A 209 9.87 -2.77 -7.80
CA PRO A 209 10.89 -3.79 -7.54
C PRO A 209 10.34 -4.87 -6.59
N GLY A 210 10.72 -6.12 -6.85
CA GLY A 210 10.30 -7.29 -6.04
C GLY A 210 8.97 -7.90 -6.44
N LEU A 211 8.22 -7.32 -7.36
CA LEU A 211 7.02 -7.94 -7.93
C LEU A 211 7.35 -8.91 -9.07
N GLU A 212 6.37 -9.73 -9.42
CA GLU A 212 6.45 -10.63 -10.57
C GLU A 212 6.72 -9.85 -11.87
N ASP A 213 7.81 -10.19 -12.54
CA ASP A 213 8.32 -9.47 -13.72
C ASP A 213 7.28 -9.32 -14.83
N GLU A 214 6.41 -10.31 -15.01
CA GLU A 214 5.39 -10.31 -16.05
C GLU A 214 4.33 -9.23 -15.78
N LEU A 215 3.94 -9.04 -14.52
CA LEU A 215 3.03 -7.99 -14.10
C LEU A 215 3.65 -6.61 -14.31
N VAL A 216 4.90 -6.45 -13.88
CA VAL A 216 5.64 -5.19 -14.01
C VAL A 216 5.77 -4.77 -15.48
N ARG A 217 6.12 -5.71 -16.38
CA ARG A 217 6.19 -5.45 -17.82
C ARG A 217 4.84 -5.04 -18.40
N ASN A 218 3.75 -5.67 -17.95
CA ASN A 218 2.41 -5.33 -18.42
C ASN A 218 2.00 -3.92 -17.95
N LEU A 219 2.18 -3.60 -16.66
CA LEU A 219 1.88 -2.25 -16.16
C LEU A 219 2.72 -1.19 -16.87
N ARG A 220 4.02 -1.42 -17.03
CA ARG A 220 4.91 -0.50 -17.73
C ARG A 220 4.42 -0.19 -19.13
N ARG A 221 4.09 -1.22 -19.94
CA ARG A 221 3.54 -1.04 -21.28
C ARG A 221 2.23 -0.27 -21.27
N PHE A 222 1.39 -0.51 -20.27
CA PHE A 222 0.13 0.21 -20.12
C PHE A 222 0.37 1.70 -19.85
N LEU A 223 1.22 2.02 -18.86
CA LEU A 223 1.55 3.41 -18.51
C LEU A 223 2.22 4.15 -19.68
N GLU A 224 3.17 3.49 -20.38
CA GLU A 224 3.85 4.07 -21.55
C GLU A 224 2.87 4.30 -22.71
N ARG A 225 1.94 3.37 -22.98
CA ARG A 225 0.86 3.55 -23.95
C ARG A 225 -0.04 4.73 -23.61
N ASP A 226 -0.27 4.97 -22.34
CA ASP A 226 -1.05 6.09 -21.82
C ASP A 226 -0.26 7.41 -21.80
N GLY A 227 0.99 7.43 -22.24
CA GLY A 227 1.82 8.63 -22.35
C GLY A 227 2.70 8.94 -21.14
N VAL A 228 2.75 8.06 -20.13
CA VAL A 228 3.70 8.22 -19.01
C VAL A 228 5.10 7.87 -19.49
N LYS A 229 6.05 8.80 -19.34
CA LYS A 229 7.48 8.54 -19.61
C LYS A 229 8.10 7.84 -18.39
N ILE A 230 8.80 6.72 -18.59
CA ILE A 230 9.45 5.96 -17.52
C ILE A 230 10.95 5.90 -17.78
N LEU A 231 11.73 6.55 -16.93
CA LEU A 231 13.19 6.55 -16.94
C LEU A 231 13.69 5.66 -15.82
N THR A 232 14.10 4.45 -16.13
CA THR A 232 14.74 3.50 -15.20
C THR A 232 16.26 3.65 -15.25
N LYS A 233 16.99 3.13 -14.24
CA LYS A 233 18.45 3.34 -14.06
C LYS A 233 18.82 4.82 -14.11
N SER A 234 17.93 5.66 -13.61
CA SER A 234 18.01 7.12 -13.76
C SER A 234 17.80 7.78 -12.40
N ARG A 235 18.47 8.91 -12.20
CA ARG A 235 18.31 9.68 -10.96
C ARG A 235 18.36 11.18 -11.24
N VAL A 236 17.65 11.95 -10.44
CA VAL A 236 17.78 13.40 -10.40
C VAL A 236 19.10 13.74 -9.73
N GLU A 237 19.99 14.47 -10.43
CA GLU A 237 21.29 14.90 -9.90
C GLU A 237 21.22 16.31 -9.31
N ASP A 238 20.46 17.19 -9.96
CA ASP A 238 20.33 18.60 -9.59
C ASP A 238 18.90 19.08 -9.84
N LEU A 239 18.47 20.00 -9.02
CA LEU A 239 17.15 20.60 -9.04
C LEU A 239 17.28 22.08 -8.78
N ARG A 240 16.75 22.94 -9.69
CA ARG A 240 16.77 24.38 -9.58
C ARG A 240 15.41 25.00 -9.87
N PRO A 241 15.02 26.05 -9.18
CA PRO A 241 13.87 26.87 -9.57
C PRO A 241 14.04 27.42 -10.99
N LEU A 242 12.96 27.41 -11.77
CA LEU A 242 12.89 27.99 -13.11
C LEU A 242 11.53 28.69 -13.30
N GLY A 243 11.47 29.98 -13.11
CA GLY A 243 10.21 30.73 -13.12
C GLY A 243 9.24 30.20 -12.09
N GLU A 244 8.03 29.87 -12.53
CA GLU A 244 7.00 29.23 -11.67
C GLU A 244 7.19 27.71 -11.50
N GLY A 245 8.13 27.10 -12.24
CA GLY A 245 8.40 25.66 -12.22
C GLY A 245 9.77 25.31 -11.70
N LEU A 246 10.27 24.17 -12.15
CA LEU A 246 11.52 23.53 -11.78
C LEU A 246 12.29 23.07 -13.03
N SER A 247 13.60 23.15 -13.00
CA SER A 247 14.50 22.54 -13.97
C SER A 247 15.33 21.46 -13.30
N LEU A 248 15.24 20.24 -13.81
CA LEU A 248 15.93 19.06 -13.29
C LEU A 248 17.01 18.60 -14.25
N SER A 249 18.17 18.22 -13.72
CA SER A 249 19.17 17.42 -14.42
C SER A 249 19.01 15.96 -14.02
N VAL A 250 18.67 15.11 -14.99
CA VAL A 250 18.43 13.68 -14.77
C VAL A 250 19.52 12.87 -15.47
N SER A 251 20.31 12.14 -14.70
CA SER A 251 21.27 11.17 -15.22
C SER A 251 20.51 9.91 -15.67
N THR A 252 20.75 9.50 -16.91
CA THR A 252 20.13 8.30 -17.52
C THR A 252 21.23 7.45 -18.19
N PRO A 253 20.98 6.19 -18.54
CA PRO A 253 21.92 5.37 -19.30
C PRO A 253 22.36 5.96 -20.64
N GLN A 254 21.56 6.89 -21.20
CA GLN A 254 21.84 7.57 -22.46
C GLN A 254 22.53 8.93 -22.27
N GLY A 255 22.84 9.31 -21.05
CA GLY A 255 23.45 10.60 -20.70
C GLY A 255 22.53 11.47 -19.85
N VAL A 256 22.98 12.70 -19.57
CA VAL A 256 22.21 13.65 -18.74
C VAL A 256 21.14 14.31 -19.60
N GLN A 257 19.90 14.30 -19.11
CA GLN A 257 18.76 14.99 -19.71
C GLN A 257 18.31 16.14 -18.81
N LYS A 258 17.97 17.28 -19.42
CA LYS A 258 17.30 18.39 -18.76
C LYS A 258 15.79 18.24 -18.90
N ILE A 259 15.06 18.29 -17.78
CA ILE A 259 13.60 18.18 -17.75
C ILE A 259 13.06 19.41 -17.01
N GLU A 260 12.10 20.09 -17.61
CA GLU A 260 11.41 21.23 -17.01
C GLU A 260 9.99 20.83 -16.65
N VAL A 261 9.52 21.15 -15.44
CA VAL A 261 8.21 20.74 -14.92
C VAL A 261 7.62 21.80 -13.99
N GLU A 262 6.31 21.75 -13.82
CA GLU A 262 5.62 22.59 -12.82
C GLU A 262 5.76 22.02 -11.41
N LYS A 263 5.80 20.67 -11.24
CA LYS A 263 5.91 20.03 -9.92
C LYS A 263 6.80 18.79 -9.95
N LEU A 264 7.44 18.52 -8.83
CA LEU A 264 8.13 17.28 -8.54
C LEU A 264 7.49 16.60 -7.32
N LEU A 265 7.07 15.33 -7.48
CA LEU A 265 6.62 14.47 -6.38
C LEU A 265 7.76 13.52 -5.98
N SER A 266 8.22 13.60 -4.74
CA SER A 266 9.18 12.67 -4.17
C SER A 266 8.44 11.45 -3.57
N ALA A 267 8.60 10.29 -4.20
CA ALA A 267 7.98 9.01 -3.83
C ALA A 267 9.03 7.91 -3.57
N VAL A 268 10.18 8.29 -2.95
CA VAL A 268 11.35 7.43 -2.72
C VAL A 268 11.22 6.52 -1.50
N GLY A 269 10.01 6.32 -1.02
CA GLY A 269 9.69 5.42 0.09
C GLY A 269 9.47 6.14 1.42
N ARG A 270 9.35 5.34 2.47
CA ARG A 270 9.07 5.80 3.84
C ARG A 270 10.12 5.27 4.80
N SER A 271 10.28 5.92 5.94
CA SER A 271 11.18 5.49 7.03
C SER A 271 10.43 5.51 8.35
N PRO A 272 10.72 4.58 9.28
CA PRO A 272 10.16 4.59 10.63
C PRO A 272 10.34 5.94 11.31
N LYS A 273 9.33 6.36 12.09
CA LYS A 273 9.43 7.49 13.02
C LYS A 273 10.06 6.99 14.32
N LEU A 274 11.27 7.45 14.60
CA LEU A 274 12.04 7.07 15.78
C LEU A 274 12.34 8.32 16.64
N ASP A 275 11.33 9.19 16.78
CA ASP A 275 11.48 10.50 17.42
C ASP A 275 11.17 10.45 18.95
N LEU A 276 10.91 9.24 19.53
CA LEU A 276 10.70 9.03 20.96
C LEU A 276 12.04 8.75 21.68
N ASP A 277 12.09 9.03 22.99
CA ASP A 277 13.27 8.71 23.81
C ASP A 277 13.28 7.23 24.23
N PHE A 278 13.57 6.36 23.25
CA PHE A 278 13.61 4.91 23.47
C PHE A 278 14.64 4.48 24.51
N GLN A 279 15.72 5.25 24.67
CA GLN A 279 16.80 4.93 25.64
C GLN A 279 16.30 4.99 27.09
N LYS A 280 15.48 5.98 27.43
CA LYS A 280 14.87 6.09 28.77
C LYS A 280 14.02 4.89 29.14
N ALA A 281 13.35 4.29 28.18
CA ALA A 281 12.58 3.07 28.38
C ALA A 281 13.41 1.79 28.23
N GLY A 282 14.66 1.89 27.78
CA GLY A 282 15.55 0.76 27.51
C GLY A 282 15.14 -0.08 26.30
N VAL A 283 14.47 0.55 25.31
CA VAL A 283 14.05 -0.09 24.07
C VAL A 283 15.15 0.05 23.02
N GLU A 284 15.54 -1.07 22.42
CA GLU A 284 16.50 -1.06 21.33
C GLU A 284 15.84 -0.68 19.99
N ILE A 285 16.53 0.21 19.28
CA ILE A 285 16.17 0.61 17.92
C ILE A 285 17.34 0.39 16.96
N SER A 286 17.02 0.27 15.68
CA SER A 286 18.01 0.23 14.59
C SER A 286 17.58 1.21 13.48
N SER A 287 18.40 1.34 12.45
CA SER A 287 18.02 2.08 11.24
C SER A 287 16.80 1.49 10.53
N ALA A 288 16.50 0.20 10.77
CA ALA A 288 15.31 -0.46 10.20
C ALA A 288 14.03 -0.20 11.01
N GLY A 289 14.12 0.17 12.29
CA GLY A 289 12.97 0.41 13.15
C GLY A 289 13.17 -0.05 14.59
N ILE A 290 12.08 -0.09 15.35
CA ILE A 290 12.03 -0.64 16.71
C ILE A 290 12.22 -2.16 16.62
N ARG A 291 13.16 -2.70 17.41
CA ARG A 291 13.41 -4.13 17.43
C ARG A 291 12.33 -4.88 18.22
N VAL A 292 11.66 -5.81 17.57
CA VAL A 292 10.63 -6.66 18.18
C VAL A 292 10.83 -8.13 17.85
N ASN A 293 10.26 -9.02 18.66
CA ASN A 293 10.12 -10.44 18.37
C ASN A 293 8.79 -10.76 17.67
N ARG A 294 8.48 -12.04 17.41
CA ARG A 294 7.21 -12.47 16.76
C ARG A 294 5.95 -12.20 17.62
N ARG A 295 6.12 -11.88 18.90
CA ARG A 295 5.04 -11.48 19.81
C ARG A 295 4.82 -9.97 19.85
N MET A 296 5.50 -9.23 18.95
CA MET A 296 5.57 -7.77 18.94
C MET A 296 6.22 -7.17 20.20
N GLU A 297 6.84 -7.98 21.05
CA GLU A 297 7.56 -7.50 22.24
C GLU A 297 8.87 -6.87 21.84
N THR A 298 9.17 -5.70 22.39
CA THR A 298 10.49 -5.07 22.27
C THR A 298 11.52 -5.79 23.17
N THR A 299 12.73 -5.27 23.22
CA THR A 299 13.78 -5.76 24.15
C THR A 299 13.42 -5.48 25.62
N LYS A 300 12.36 -4.73 25.90
CA LYS A 300 11.85 -4.40 27.24
C LYS A 300 10.53 -5.08 27.50
N PRO A 301 10.37 -5.85 28.59
CA PRO A 301 9.10 -6.44 28.96
C PRO A 301 7.96 -5.42 29.06
N ASN A 302 6.76 -5.82 28.63
CA ASN A 302 5.55 -5.00 28.61
C ASN A 302 5.61 -3.77 27.69
N ILE A 303 6.63 -3.63 26.84
CA ILE A 303 6.67 -2.65 25.76
C ILE A 303 6.65 -3.38 24.41
N TYR A 304 5.70 -3.00 23.57
CA TYR A 304 5.43 -3.61 22.25
C TYR A 304 5.64 -2.56 21.16
N GLY A 305 6.00 -3.01 19.95
CA GLY A 305 6.12 -2.16 18.77
C GLY A 305 5.33 -2.71 17.61
N VAL A 306 4.63 -1.86 16.83
CA VAL A 306 3.79 -2.27 15.71
C VAL A 306 3.82 -1.29 14.54
N GLY A 307 3.46 -1.78 13.36
CA GLY A 307 3.32 -1.01 12.13
C GLY A 307 4.65 -0.49 11.58
N ASP A 308 4.58 0.56 10.80
CA ASP A 308 5.74 1.11 10.10
C ASP A 308 6.94 1.42 11.02
N ALA A 309 6.69 1.62 12.31
CA ALA A 309 7.72 1.94 13.30
C ALA A 309 8.70 0.78 13.56
N ILE A 310 8.26 -0.48 13.35
CA ILE A 310 9.15 -1.65 13.48
C ILE A 310 9.90 -1.97 12.18
N GLY A 311 9.58 -1.26 11.08
CA GLY A 311 10.16 -1.53 9.76
C GLY A 311 9.52 -2.71 9.05
N GLY A 312 10.28 -3.40 8.19
CA GLY A 312 9.76 -4.55 7.43
C GLY A 312 8.75 -4.15 6.37
N THR A 313 7.58 -4.78 6.39
CA THR A 313 6.51 -4.57 5.40
C THR A 313 5.61 -3.41 5.83
N LEU A 314 5.74 -2.26 5.15
CA LEU A 314 5.00 -1.02 5.47
C LEU A 314 3.59 -1.05 4.85
N LEU A 315 2.73 -1.96 5.34
CA LEU A 315 1.37 -2.17 4.86
C LEU A 315 0.36 -2.04 6.02
N ALA A 316 -0.72 -1.33 5.79
CA ALA A 316 -1.72 -1.05 6.84
C ALA A 316 -2.37 -2.32 7.41
N HIS A 317 -2.67 -3.31 6.57
CA HIS A 317 -3.27 -4.58 7.03
C HIS A 317 -2.28 -5.43 7.86
N VAL A 318 -0.99 -5.34 7.59
CA VAL A 318 0.06 -5.96 8.44
C VAL A 318 0.11 -5.24 9.78
N ALA A 319 0.16 -3.90 9.78
CA ALA A 319 0.15 -3.11 11.00
C ALA A 319 -1.08 -3.38 11.88
N MET A 320 -2.27 -3.59 11.27
CA MET A 320 -3.50 -3.96 12.00
C MET A 320 -3.35 -5.30 12.70
N GLU A 321 -2.82 -6.32 12.03
CA GLU A 321 -2.60 -7.65 12.61
C GLU A 321 -1.53 -7.61 13.71
N GLU A 322 -0.43 -6.90 13.49
CA GLU A 322 0.60 -6.64 14.51
C GLU A 322 -0.02 -5.95 15.75
N GLY A 323 -0.93 -4.99 15.53
CA GLY A 323 -1.67 -4.32 16.60
C GLY A 323 -2.53 -5.29 17.43
N VAL A 324 -3.19 -6.26 16.78
CA VAL A 324 -3.94 -7.32 17.47
C VAL A 324 -3.00 -8.20 18.29
N VAL A 325 -1.90 -8.67 17.69
CA VAL A 325 -0.91 -9.54 18.36
C VAL A 325 -0.29 -8.83 19.57
N ALA A 326 0.09 -7.56 19.43
CA ALA A 326 0.64 -6.77 20.52
C ALA A 326 -0.37 -6.58 21.66
N ALA A 327 -1.63 -6.26 21.35
CA ALA A 327 -2.70 -6.10 22.32
C ALA A 327 -2.97 -7.41 23.09
N GLU A 328 -3.03 -8.52 22.41
CA GLU A 328 -3.25 -9.83 23.02
C GLU A 328 -2.09 -10.21 23.96
N ASN A 329 -0.85 -10.02 23.55
CA ASN A 329 0.32 -10.27 24.40
C ASN A 329 0.39 -9.28 25.59
N ALA A 330 0.05 -8.01 25.37
CA ALA A 330 -0.07 -7.02 26.44
C ALA A 330 -1.11 -7.42 27.49
N MET A 331 -2.11 -8.22 27.13
CA MET A 331 -3.15 -8.73 28.03
C MET A 331 -2.88 -10.17 28.51
N GLY A 332 -1.69 -10.72 28.23
CA GLY A 332 -1.27 -12.04 28.70
C GLY A 332 -1.74 -13.22 27.83
N VAL A 333 -2.30 -12.96 26.66
CA VAL A 333 -2.60 -13.99 25.66
C VAL A 333 -1.32 -14.29 24.89
N ASN A 334 -0.83 -15.53 24.96
CA ASN A 334 0.39 -15.92 24.25
C ASN A 334 0.11 -16.12 22.77
N ARG A 335 0.42 -15.11 21.93
CA ARG A 335 0.23 -15.15 20.47
C ARG A 335 1.46 -14.65 19.73
N GLU A 336 1.84 -15.34 18.68
CA GLU A 336 2.86 -14.90 17.74
C GLU A 336 2.22 -14.47 16.42
N ILE A 337 2.83 -13.52 15.73
CA ILE A 337 2.49 -13.27 14.34
C ILE A 337 3.02 -14.46 13.52
N GLU A 338 2.17 -15.04 12.73
CA GLU A 338 2.58 -16.13 11.85
C GLU A 338 3.31 -15.55 10.64
N ASP A 339 4.20 -16.35 10.02
CA ASP A 339 4.78 -16.03 8.71
C ASP A 339 3.71 -16.26 7.65
N ARG A 340 2.69 -15.39 7.66
CA ARG A 340 1.55 -15.48 6.77
C ARG A 340 1.89 -14.95 5.40
N LEU A 341 1.17 -15.47 4.45
CA LEU A 341 1.18 -14.95 3.09
C LEU A 341 0.53 -13.56 3.09
N ILE A 342 1.34 -12.53 2.88
CA ILE A 342 0.89 -11.14 2.90
C ILE A 342 0.54 -10.73 1.47
N PRO A 343 -0.73 -10.45 1.15
CA PRO A 343 -1.10 -9.94 -0.16
C PRO A 343 -0.62 -8.49 -0.33
N LEU A 344 0.02 -8.20 -1.45
CA LEU A 344 0.37 -6.86 -1.87
C LEU A 344 -0.64 -6.38 -2.93
N CYS A 345 -1.21 -5.20 -2.73
CA CYS A 345 -2.17 -4.58 -3.63
C CYS A 345 -1.70 -3.20 -4.07
N ILE A 346 -1.77 -2.93 -5.38
CA ILE A 346 -1.46 -1.64 -6.00
C ILE A 346 -2.66 -1.24 -6.84
N PHE A 347 -3.22 -0.08 -6.55
CA PHE A 347 -4.51 0.37 -7.08
C PHE A 347 -4.38 1.21 -8.36
N THR A 348 -3.34 0.94 -9.16
CA THR A 348 -3.22 1.52 -10.50
C THR A 348 -4.41 1.12 -11.40
N TYR A 349 -4.44 1.62 -12.61
CA TYR A 349 -5.32 1.11 -13.65
C TYR A 349 -4.44 0.62 -14.81
N PRO A 350 -4.45 -0.71 -15.09
CA PRO A 350 -5.11 -1.79 -14.34
C PRO A 350 -4.52 -2.01 -12.92
N GLU A 351 -5.34 -2.58 -12.03
CA GLU A 351 -4.91 -2.95 -10.67
C GLU A 351 -3.85 -4.06 -10.71
N ILE A 352 -2.97 -4.07 -9.70
CA ILE A 352 -2.04 -5.19 -9.48
C ILE A 352 -2.26 -5.78 -8.09
N ALA A 353 -2.21 -7.10 -7.99
CA ALA A 353 -2.14 -7.80 -6.72
C ALA A 353 -1.23 -9.02 -6.82
N SER A 354 -0.53 -9.32 -5.73
CA SER A 354 0.47 -10.39 -5.70
C SER A 354 0.53 -11.01 -4.30
N ILE A 355 0.68 -12.33 -4.24
CA ILE A 355 0.90 -13.07 -3.00
C ILE A 355 1.82 -14.25 -3.24
N GLY A 356 2.69 -14.56 -2.29
CA GLY A 356 3.62 -15.69 -2.36
C GLY A 356 4.85 -15.41 -3.24
N LEU A 357 5.46 -16.46 -3.74
CA LEU A 357 6.72 -16.42 -4.48
C LEU A 357 6.49 -16.03 -5.95
N THR A 358 7.33 -15.15 -6.47
CA THR A 358 7.46 -14.92 -7.92
C THR A 358 7.93 -16.18 -8.63
N GLU A 359 7.70 -16.30 -9.93
CA GLU A 359 8.23 -17.42 -10.73
C GLU A 359 9.75 -17.56 -10.58
N LYS A 360 10.47 -16.44 -10.57
CA LYS A 360 11.92 -16.42 -10.42
C LYS A 360 12.38 -16.98 -9.07
N GLU A 361 11.75 -16.57 -7.99
CA GLU A 361 12.04 -17.05 -6.64
C GLU A 361 11.70 -18.52 -6.47
N ALA A 362 10.53 -18.94 -6.99
CA ALA A 362 10.07 -20.31 -6.91
C ALA A 362 10.99 -21.28 -7.71
N ARG A 363 11.41 -20.88 -8.93
CA ARG A 363 12.40 -21.64 -9.73
C ARG A 363 13.75 -21.76 -9.04
N GLY A 364 14.13 -20.78 -8.23
CA GLY A 364 15.35 -20.84 -7.40
C GLY A 364 15.28 -21.87 -6.26
N LYS A 365 14.05 -22.29 -5.90
CA LYS A 365 13.80 -23.28 -4.82
C LYS A 365 13.50 -24.68 -5.33
N GLY A 366 12.97 -24.83 -6.55
CA GLY A 366 12.58 -26.11 -7.10
C GLY A 366 11.93 -26.03 -8.47
N ALA A 367 11.44 -27.17 -8.95
CA ALA A 367 10.72 -27.26 -10.21
C ALA A 367 9.28 -26.75 -10.05
N VAL A 368 8.84 -25.89 -10.95
CA VAL A 368 7.51 -25.28 -10.90
C VAL A 368 6.73 -25.50 -12.19
N LYS A 369 5.41 -25.49 -12.06
CA LYS A 369 4.44 -25.35 -13.14
C LYS A 369 3.85 -23.94 -13.09
N ILE A 370 3.54 -23.38 -14.26
CA ILE A 370 3.01 -22.04 -14.39
C ILE A 370 1.71 -22.12 -15.19
N GLY A 371 0.66 -21.52 -14.64
CA GLY A 371 -0.58 -21.30 -15.36
C GLY A 371 -0.82 -19.81 -15.60
N ARG A 372 -1.46 -19.47 -16.73
CA ARG A 372 -1.78 -18.10 -17.11
C ARG A 372 -3.17 -18.02 -17.70
N PHE A 373 -3.85 -16.92 -17.40
CA PHE A 373 -5.12 -16.62 -18.06
C PHE A 373 -5.24 -15.12 -18.33
N PRO A 374 -5.33 -14.69 -19.61
CA PRO A 374 -5.48 -13.29 -19.96
C PRO A 374 -6.94 -12.84 -19.77
N PHE A 375 -7.15 -11.64 -19.21
CA PHE A 375 -8.51 -11.10 -18.98
C PHE A 375 -9.32 -10.91 -20.26
N ARG A 376 -8.69 -10.75 -21.43
CA ARG A 376 -9.39 -10.74 -22.73
C ARG A 376 -10.18 -12.00 -23.05
N SER A 377 -9.91 -13.09 -22.36
CA SER A 377 -10.67 -14.36 -22.47
C SER A 377 -11.75 -14.50 -21.39
N ASN A 378 -11.90 -13.51 -20.49
CA ASN A 378 -12.92 -13.52 -19.45
C ASN A 378 -14.15 -12.72 -19.90
N PRO A 379 -15.37 -13.30 -19.87
CA PRO A 379 -16.59 -12.61 -20.32
C PRO A 379 -16.87 -11.30 -19.56
N THR A 380 -16.67 -11.27 -18.25
CA THR A 380 -16.93 -10.08 -17.43
C THR A 380 -15.96 -8.94 -17.76
N ALA A 381 -14.70 -9.26 -18.02
CA ALA A 381 -13.71 -8.28 -18.46
C ALA A 381 -14.09 -7.70 -19.85
N MET A 382 -14.58 -8.55 -20.75
CA MET A 382 -15.08 -8.12 -22.07
C MET A 382 -16.31 -7.21 -21.95
N ILE A 383 -17.26 -7.57 -21.10
CA ILE A 383 -18.49 -6.76 -20.85
C ILE A 383 -18.11 -5.36 -20.32
N SER A 384 -17.14 -5.27 -19.44
CA SER A 384 -16.71 -3.98 -18.86
C SER A 384 -15.72 -3.20 -19.73
N GLY A 385 -15.15 -3.83 -20.78
CA GLY A 385 -14.06 -3.24 -21.56
C GLY A 385 -12.70 -3.23 -20.84
N GLU A 386 -12.56 -3.86 -19.67
CA GLU A 386 -11.34 -3.93 -18.86
C GLU A 386 -10.56 -5.22 -19.19
N ILE A 387 -10.11 -5.37 -20.44
CA ILE A 387 -9.50 -6.59 -20.96
C ILE A 387 -7.98 -6.67 -20.80
N ASP A 388 -7.36 -5.58 -20.37
CA ASP A 388 -5.92 -5.52 -20.17
C ASP A 388 -5.51 -6.29 -18.92
N GLY A 389 -4.50 -7.15 -19.06
CA GLY A 389 -3.92 -7.89 -17.95
C GLY A 389 -4.11 -9.40 -18.01
N LEU A 390 -3.65 -10.06 -16.95
CA LEU A 390 -3.67 -11.51 -16.80
C LEU A 390 -3.62 -11.94 -15.33
N ILE A 391 -3.96 -13.19 -15.10
CA ILE A 391 -3.65 -13.93 -13.88
C ILE A 391 -2.51 -14.91 -14.19
N LYS A 392 -1.51 -14.94 -13.30
CA LYS A 392 -0.42 -15.91 -13.32
C LYS A 392 -0.37 -16.65 -12.00
N VAL A 393 -0.31 -17.98 -12.07
CA VAL A 393 -0.17 -18.84 -10.89
C VAL A 393 1.14 -19.61 -10.96
N VAL A 394 1.81 -19.73 -9.84
CA VAL A 394 3.07 -20.45 -9.67
C VAL A 394 2.79 -21.61 -8.73
N VAL A 395 3.06 -22.83 -9.19
CA VAL A 395 2.67 -24.06 -8.50
C VAL A 395 3.88 -24.98 -8.41
N ASP A 396 4.07 -25.62 -7.27
CA ASP A 396 5.08 -26.68 -7.11
C ASP A 396 4.79 -27.85 -8.05
N ARG A 397 5.81 -28.40 -8.63
CA ARG A 397 5.64 -29.49 -9.62
C ARG A 397 5.32 -30.85 -8.99
N GLU A 398 5.74 -31.07 -7.75
CA GLU A 398 5.66 -32.38 -7.10
C GLU A 398 4.33 -32.59 -6.39
N ASP A 399 3.88 -31.57 -5.60
CA ASP A 399 2.72 -31.69 -4.71
C ASP A 399 1.54 -30.80 -5.09
N ASP A 400 1.63 -30.07 -6.21
CA ASP A 400 0.63 -29.12 -6.72
C ASP A 400 0.32 -27.95 -5.74
N LYS A 401 1.22 -27.70 -4.77
CA LYS A 401 1.10 -26.58 -3.82
C LYS A 401 1.16 -25.25 -4.54
N ILE A 402 0.24 -24.36 -4.19
CA ILE A 402 0.24 -22.98 -4.70
C ILE A 402 1.38 -22.22 -4.03
N LEU A 403 2.39 -21.82 -4.79
CA LEU A 403 3.55 -21.07 -4.33
C LEU A 403 3.37 -19.57 -4.46
N GLY A 404 2.63 -19.12 -5.48
CA GLY A 404 2.34 -17.73 -5.70
C GLY A 404 1.19 -17.49 -6.69
N VAL A 405 0.51 -16.37 -6.50
CA VAL A 405 -0.55 -15.88 -7.40
C VAL A 405 -0.32 -14.40 -7.66
N HIS A 406 -0.32 -14.02 -8.93
CA HIS A 406 0.02 -12.69 -9.39
C HIS A 406 -1.02 -12.25 -10.42
N ILE A 407 -1.64 -11.10 -10.19
CA ILE A 407 -2.76 -10.61 -10.98
C ILE A 407 -2.48 -9.18 -11.40
N ILE A 408 -2.64 -8.89 -12.67
CA ILE A 408 -2.78 -7.52 -13.18
C ILE A 408 -4.05 -7.44 -13.99
N GLY A 409 -4.95 -6.54 -13.65
CA GLY A 409 -6.22 -6.37 -14.37
C GLY A 409 -7.40 -6.07 -13.44
N ARG A 410 -8.59 -6.32 -13.97
CA ARG A 410 -9.85 -6.06 -13.30
C ARG A 410 -9.95 -6.79 -11.95
N GLU A 411 -10.32 -6.03 -10.92
CA GLU A 411 -10.59 -6.57 -9.58
C GLU A 411 -9.42 -7.37 -8.96
N ALA A 412 -8.17 -7.14 -9.41
CA ALA A 412 -7.00 -7.86 -8.93
C ALA A 412 -6.89 -7.80 -7.41
N THR A 413 -7.15 -6.64 -6.82
CA THR A 413 -7.07 -6.41 -5.37
C THR A 413 -8.15 -7.15 -4.56
N THR A 414 -9.26 -7.53 -5.18
CA THR A 414 -10.30 -8.38 -4.59
C THR A 414 -9.99 -9.86 -4.79
N LEU A 415 -9.60 -10.25 -6.00
CA LEU A 415 -9.31 -11.64 -6.35
C LEU A 415 -8.15 -12.23 -5.55
N ILE A 416 -7.16 -11.41 -5.20
CA ILE A 416 -6.01 -11.87 -4.43
C ILE A 416 -6.40 -12.40 -3.04
N SER A 417 -7.51 -11.91 -2.47
CA SER A 417 -8.01 -12.41 -1.18
C SER A 417 -8.53 -13.85 -1.26
N ILE A 418 -9.04 -14.26 -2.44
CA ILE A 418 -9.39 -15.67 -2.70
C ILE A 418 -8.11 -16.50 -2.68
N ALA A 419 -7.09 -16.07 -3.43
CA ALA A 419 -5.79 -16.77 -3.47
C ALA A 419 -5.15 -16.87 -2.09
N SER A 420 -5.16 -15.77 -1.30
CA SER A 420 -4.67 -15.77 0.08
C SER A 420 -5.36 -16.82 0.93
N SER A 421 -6.69 -16.89 0.88
CA SER A 421 -7.47 -17.85 1.65
C SER A 421 -7.19 -19.31 1.27
N LEU A 422 -6.98 -19.58 -0.03
CA LEU A 422 -6.63 -20.91 -0.52
C LEU A 422 -5.24 -21.34 -0.05
N MET A 423 -4.25 -20.43 -0.18
CA MET A 423 -2.87 -20.69 0.23
C MET A 423 -2.76 -20.90 1.75
N GLU A 424 -3.46 -20.10 2.55
CA GLU A 424 -3.54 -20.25 4.01
C GLU A 424 -4.15 -21.60 4.44
N ARG A 425 -5.10 -22.12 3.66
CA ARG A 425 -5.75 -23.42 3.92
C ARG A 425 -5.01 -24.60 3.31
N GLY A 426 -3.90 -24.35 2.60
CA GLY A 426 -3.14 -25.39 1.92
C GLY A 426 -3.89 -26.09 0.79
N VAL A 427 -4.91 -25.43 0.21
CA VAL A 427 -5.62 -25.93 -0.97
C VAL A 427 -4.64 -25.95 -2.14
N ASN A 428 -4.51 -27.10 -2.82
CA ASN A 428 -3.62 -27.21 -3.97
C ASN A 428 -4.30 -26.77 -5.29
N ALA A 429 -3.49 -26.54 -6.30
CA ALA A 429 -3.94 -26.03 -7.60
C ALA A 429 -4.99 -26.92 -8.27
N LYS A 430 -4.80 -28.25 -8.21
CA LYS A 430 -5.68 -29.23 -8.80
C LYS A 430 -7.03 -29.32 -8.08
N GLU A 431 -7.04 -29.15 -6.76
CA GLU A 431 -8.26 -29.10 -5.97
C GLU A 431 -9.08 -27.87 -6.32
N PHE A 432 -8.45 -26.66 -6.34
CA PHE A 432 -9.16 -25.44 -6.67
C PHE A 432 -9.73 -25.44 -8.09
N SER A 433 -9.04 -26.03 -9.05
CA SER A 433 -9.51 -26.11 -10.44
C SER A 433 -10.88 -26.81 -10.59
N ARG A 434 -11.29 -27.59 -9.59
CA ARG A 434 -12.59 -28.30 -9.56
C ARG A 434 -13.71 -27.50 -8.91
N PHE A 435 -13.40 -26.37 -8.25
CA PHE A 435 -14.44 -25.57 -7.59
C PHE A 435 -15.34 -24.92 -8.64
N ILE A 436 -16.65 -24.93 -8.36
CA ILE A 436 -17.63 -24.25 -9.21
C ILE A 436 -17.52 -22.76 -8.95
N GLN A 437 -17.31 -21.98 -10.03
CA GLN A 437 -17.34 -20.53 -10.01
C GLN A 437 -18.68 -20.03 -10.53
N ALA A 438 -19.17 -18.93 -9.96
CA ALA A 438 -20.37 -18.28 -10.48
C ALA A 438 -20.09 -17.67 -11.89
N HIS A 439 -21.09 -17.70 -12.77
CA HIS A 439 -21.00 -17.17 -14.14
C HIS A 439 -22.05 -16.08 -14.39
N PRO A 440 -21.70 -14.96 -15.07
CA PRO A 440 -20.33 -14.54 -15.42
C PRO A 440 -19.66 -13.76 -14.28
N THR A 441 -18.43 -14.08 -13.94
CA THR A 441 -17.65 -13.37 -12.92
C THR A 441 -16.18 -13.24 -13.30
N THR A 442 -15.49 -12.30 -12.66
CA THR A 442 -14.03 -12.14 -12.81
C THR A 442 -13.27 -13.31 -12.17
N SER A 443 -13.84 -13.98 -11.13
CA SER A 443 -13.20 -15.10 -10.43
C SER A 443 -13.01 -16.35 -11.31
N GLU A 444 -13.78 -16.51 -12.39
CA GLU A 444 -13.58 -17.60 -13.36
C GLU A 444 -12.18 -17.55 -13.99
N ALA A 445 -11.62 -16.34 -14.16
CA ALA A 445 -10.26 -16.17 -14.66
C ALA A 445 -9.20 -16.82 -13.76
N LEU A 446 -9.43 -16.81 -12.44
CA LEU A 446 -8.53 -17.47 -11.49
C LEU A 446 -8.59 -18.99 -11.65
N LYS A 447 -9.79 -19.56 -11.79
CA LYS A 447 -9.97 -21.01 -12.07
C LYS A 447 -9.28 -21.44 -13.37
N GLU A 448 -9.46 -20.66 -14.44
CA GLU A 448 -8.84 -20.94 -15.75
C GLU A 448 -7.30 -20.90 -15.66
N ALA A 449 -6.72 -19.96 -14.90
CA ALA A 449 -5.28 -19.92 -14.67
C ALA A 449 -4.78 -21.20 -13.94
N PHE A 450 -5.55 -21.72 -12.98
CA PHE A 450 -5.21 -23.00 -12.34
C PHE A 450 -5.40 -24.20 -13.24
N LEU A 451 -6.41 -24.22 -14.12
CA LEU A 451 -6.56 -25.25 -15.15
C LEU A 451 -5.39 -25.24 -16.15
N ASP A 452 -4.89 -24.06 -16.50
CA ASP A 452 -3.76 -23.91 -17.42
C ASP A 452 -2.45 -24.49 -16.88
N VAL A 453 -2.29 -24.61 -15.55
CA VAL A 453 -1.14 -25.30 -14.92
C VAL A 453 -0.93 -26.72 -15.49
N GLU A 454 -2.02 -27.41 -15.82
CA GLU A 454 -2.05 -28.74 -16.39
C GLU A 454 -2.32 -28.74 -17.92
N GLY A 455 -2.35 -27.57 -18.56
CA GLY A 455 -2.72 -27.42 -19.96
C GLY A 455 -4.20 -27.74 -20.25
N LEU A 456 -5.05 -27.65 -19.22
CA LEU A 456 -6.48 -27.97 -19.27
C LEU A 456 -7.38 -26.72 -19.34
N GLY A 457 -6.81 -25.54 -19.56
CA GLY A 457 -7.58 -24.30 -19.74
C GLY A 457 -8.64 -24.47 -20.83
N ILE A 458 -9.90 -24.21 -20.45
CA ILE A 458 -11.05 -24.44 -21.36
C ILE A 458 -11.22 -23.27 -22.33
N HIS A 459 -11.04 -22.06 -21.80
CA HIS A 459 -11.22 -20.82 -22.59
C HIS A 459 -9.89 -20.25 -23.11
N LEU A 460 -8.87 -21.11 -23.22
CA LEU A 460 -7.57 -20.78 -23.82
C LEU A 460 -7.38 -21.50 -25.16
N PRO A 461 -6.94 -20.81 -26.21
CA PRO A 461 -6.62 -21.45 -27.46
C PRO A 461 -5.42 -22.39 -27.28
N LYS A 462 -5.53 -23.61 -27.77
CA LYS A 462 -4.36 -24.51 -27.86
C LYS A 462 -3.35 -23.95 -28.86
N PRO A 463 -2.04 -24.04 -28.55
CA PRO A 463 -1.02 -23.70 -29.53
C PRO A 463 -1.30 -24.48 -30.83
N LEU A 464 -1.39 -23.77 -31.96
CA LEU A 464 -1.46 -24.43 -33.27
C LEU A 464 -0.23 -25.35 -33.37
N ARG A 465 -0.46 -26.67 -33.42
CA ARG A 465 0.62 -27.61 -33.76
C ARG A 465 1.10 -27.21 -35.15
N THR A 466 2.29 -26.58 -35.24
CA THR A 466 3.01 -26.51 -36.49
C THR A 466 3.16 -27.94 -36.95
N LYS A 467 2.47 -28.30 -38.05
CA LYS A 467 2.71 -29.59 -38.72
C LYS A 467 4.21 -29.62 -39.07
N ALA A 468 4.90 -30.55 -38.42
CA ALA A 468 6.28 -30.85 -38.71
C ALA A 468 6.40 -31.35 -40.16
#